data_7a91a877ff40d71f07ad53bdf9c2045a
#
_entry.id   7a91a877ff40d71f07ad53bdf9c2045a
#
_cell.length_a   1.000
_cell.length_b   1.000
_cell.length_c   1.000
_cell.angle_alpha   90.00
_cell.angle_beta   90.00
_cell.angle_gamma   90.00
#
_symmetry.space_group_name_H-M   'P 1'
#
loop_
_entity.id
_entity.type
_entity.pdbx_description
1 polymer ?
#
loop_
_entity_poly.entity_id
_entity_poly.type
_entity_poly.pdbx_seq_one_letter_code
_entity_poly.pdbx_strand_id
1 'polypeptide(L)'
;MRHLIPLLLSSALAVAAISHGNAAEVPAAPEDGGPRNWEVTGVEHGLHLREGPSHTAKVIATYAPGTLLDNLGCRRAEDGVWCDVQQLGGGPRGYVAAQYLKPAISPNGAPAMGPDDSALRAGQGDFDARGQIPCAQYAGQPMSQCDFGVARAGGGYATVVVTHPDGRKRAIFFRMGVPMGADTSEADGYHELRATKESDLHLIRVGPERYEIPDAVPLGG
;
A
#
# COMPACT_ATOMS: atom_id res chain seq x y z
N MET A 1 -71.89 -11.88 51.21
CA MET A 1 -71.29 -11.36 50.00
C MET A 1 -69.82 -11.78 50.02
N ARG A 2 -69.47 -12.77 49.13
CA ARG A 2 -68.06 -13.30 49.03
C ARG A 2 -67.43 -12.69 47.81
N HIS A 3 -66.38 -11.89 48.02
CA HIS A 3 -65.56 -11.33 46.91
C HIS A 3 -64.52 -12.36 46.50
N LEU A 4 -64.59 -12.83 45.28
CA LEU A 4 -63.57 -13.63 44.60
C LEU A 4 -62.57 -12.67 43.97
N ILE A 5 -61.28 -12.77 44.32
CA ILE A 5 -60.13 -12.05 43.70
C ILE A 5 -59.55 -13.00 42.66
N PRO A 6 -59.41 -12.61 41.39
CA PRO A 6 -58.74 -13.41 40.39
C PRO A 6 -57.24 -13.28 40.52
N LEU A 7 -56.54 -14.41 40.58
CA LEU A 7 -55.06 -14.52 40.54
C LEU A 7 -54.60 -14.36 39.09
N LEU A 8 -53.91 -13.28 38.80
CA LEU A 8 -53.22 -13.06 37.51
C LEU A 8 -51.87 -13.80 37.53
N LEU A 9 -51.76 -14.88 36.75
CA LEU A 9 -50.47 -15.52 36.44
C LEU A 9 -49.71 -14.69 35.39
N SER A 10 -48.66 -14.01 35.80
CA SER A 10 -47.73 -13.37 34.88
C SER A 10 -46.71 -14.39 34.40
N SER A 11 -46.83 -14.82 33.15
CA SER A 11 -45.81 -15.63 32.45
C SER A 11 -44.65 -14.73 31.99
N ALA A 12 -43.51 -14.81 32.69
CA ALA A 12 -42.29 -14.18 32.24
C ALA A 12 -41.66 -14.98 31.06
N LEU A 13 -41.73 -14.44 29.86
CA LEU A 13 -40.97 -14.96 28.71
C LEU A 13 -39.47 -14.60 28.91
N ALA A 14 -38.66 -15.59 29.19
CA ALA A 14 -37.21 -15.44 29.16
C ALA A 14 -36.74 -15.38 27.69
N VAL A 15 -36.35 -14.18 27.20
CA VAL A 15 -35.71 -14.02 25.92
C VAL A 15 -34.24 -14.42 26.09
N ALA A 16 -33.90 -15.60 25.56
CA ALA A 16 -32.49 -16.03 25.48
C ALA A 16 -31.78 -15.13 24.49
N ALA A 17 -30.84 -14.29 24.96
CA ALA A 17 -29.93 -13.52 24.13
C ALA A 17 -28.98 -14.51 23.45
N ILE A 18 -29.16 -14.72 22.14
CA ILE A 18 -28.21 -15.46 21.29
C ILE A 18 -27.01 -14.54 21.13
N SER A 19 -25.91 -14.79 21.86
CA SER A 19 -24.63 -14.17 21.64
C SER A 19 -24.13 -14.63 20.26
N HIS A 20 -24.28 -13.79 19.25
CA HIS A 20 -23.60 -13.97 17.97
C HIS A 20 -22.12 -13.72 18.26
N GLY A 21 -21.34 -14.78 18.32
CA GLY A 21 -19.87 -14.67 18.31
C GLY A 21 -19.49 -13.88 17.06
N ASN A 22 -18.92 -12.69 17.23
CA ASN A 22 -18.37 -11.91 16.13
C ASN A 22 -17.25 -12.73 15.49
N ALA A 23 -17.54 -13.41 14.39
CA ALA A 23 -16.51 -13.96 13.53
C ALA A 23 -15.64 -12.77 13.07
N ALA A 24 -14.32 -12.84 13.31
CA ALA A 24 -13.41 -11.77 12.90
C ALA A 24 -13.69 -11.36 11.45
N GLU A 25 -13.88 -10.08 11.23
CA GLU A 25 -14.15 -9.53 9.90
C GLU A 25 -12.95 -9.78 8.98
N VAL A 26 -13.20 -10.13 7.72
CA VAL A 26 -12.13 -10.25 6.70
C VAL A 26 -11.82 -8.86 6.20
N PRO A 27 -10.58 -8.36 6.37
CA PRO A 27 -10.22 -7.04 5.87
C PRO A 27 -10.35 -6.94 4.35
N ALA A 28 -10.84 -5.80 3.88
CA ALA A 28 -11.03 -5.55 2.45
C ALA A 28 -9.69 -5.45 1.71
N ALA A 29 -9.68 -5.88 0.45
CA ALA A 29 -8.60 -5.61 -0.49
C ALA A 29 -8.62 -4.13 -0.94
N PRO A 30 -7.53 -3.58 -1.49
CA PRO A 30 -7.53 -2.21 -2.01
C PRO A 30 -8.61 -1.96 -3.07
N GLU A 31 -8.90 -2.92 -3.94
CA GLU A 31 -9.94 -2.85 -4.98
C GLU A 31 -11.35 -2.69 -4.38
N ASP A 32 -11.53 -3.18 -3.15
CA ASP A 32 -12.78 -3.09 -2.39
C ASP A 32 -12.76 -1.94 -1.36
N GLY A 33 -11.83 -1.00 -1.51
CA GLY A 33 -11.69 0.17 -0.63
C GLY A 33 -10.87 -0.07 0.63
N GLY A 34 -10.22 -1.22 0.77
CA GLY A 34 -9.33 -1.54 1.89
C GLY A 34 -7.99 -0.80 1.86
N PRO A 35 -7.16 -0.96 2.90
CA PRO A 35 -5.84 -0.33 2.95
C PRO A 35 -4.89 -0.95 1.92
N ARG A 36 -4.06 -0.11 1.29
CA ARG A 36 -3.05 -0.59 0.32
C ARG A 36 -1.91 -1.34 0.98
N ASN A 37 -1.58 -0.96 2.21
CA ASN A 37 -0.47 -1.54 2.93
C ASN A 37 -0.84 -1.93 4.34
N TRP A 38 -0.20 -2.99 4.79
CA TRP A 38 -0.20 -3.45 6.16
C TRP A 38 1.12 -3.12 6.84
N GLU A 39 1.07 -2.89 8.14
CA GLU A 39 2.22 -2.88 9.03
C GLU A 39 2.12 -4.08 9.98
N VAL A 40 3.21 -4.83 10.09
CA VAL A 40 3.33 -5.96 11.03
C VAL A 40 3.33 -5.45 12.46
N THR A 41 2.44 -6.00 13.31
CA THR A 41 2.28 -5.61 14.71
C THR A 41 1.96 -6.81 15.62
N GLY A 42 2.04 -6.64 16.93
CA GLY A 42 1.62 -7.66 17.91
C GLY A 42 2.46 -8.94 17.92
N VAL A 43 3.69 -8.89 17.41
CA VAL A 43 4.65 -10.00 17.43
C VAL A 43 5.96 -9.57 18.09
N GLU A 44 6.57 -10.44 18.90
CA GLU A 44 7.86 -10.18 19.53
C GLU A 44 9.05 -10.71 18.71
N HIS A 45 8.89 -11.88 18.09
CA HIS A 45 9.97 -12.59 17.39
C HIS A 45 9.79 -12.60 15.85
N GLY A 46 8.82 -11.83 15.35
CA GLY A 46 8.52 -11.73 13.92
C GLY A 46 7.29 -12.53 13.47
N LEU A 47 6.74 -12.10 12.34
CA LEU A 47 5.58 -12.69 11.69
C LEU A 47 6.01 -13.65 10.59
N HIS A 48 5.58 -14.89 10.66
CA HIS A 48 5.90 -15.89 9.63
C HIS A 48 5.06 -15.65 8.37
N LEU A 49 5.75 -15.47 7.25
CA LEU A 49 5.18 -15.59 5.91
C LEU A 49 5.13 -17.06 5.51
N ARG A 50 3.99 -17.53 5.04
CA ARG A 50 3.76 -18.94 4.71
C ARG A 50 3.36 -19.14 3.25
N GLU A 51 3.61 -20.31 2.71
CA GLU A 51 3.21 -20.68 1.35
C GLU A 51 1.69 -20.75 1.16
N GLY A 52 0.93 -20.96 2.25
CA GLY A 52 -0.52 -21.09 2.25
C GLY A 52 -1.17 -20.48 3.49
N PRO A 53 -2.51 -20.25 3.45
CA PRO A 53 -3.26 -19.64 4.52
C PRO A 53 -3.59 -20.64 5.65
N SER A 54 -2.57 -21.16 6.32
CA SER A 54 -2.69 -22.08 7.44
C SER A 54 -1.46 -22.03 8.35
N HIS A 55 -1.65 -22.26 9.65
CA HIS A 55 -0.56 -22.40 10.62
C HIS A 55 0.36 -23.60 10.35
N THR A 56 -0.10 -24.59 9.61
CA THR A 56 0.68 -25.79 9.23
C THR A 56 1.45 -25.61 7.92
N ALA A 57 1.13 -24.57 7.12
CA ALA A 57 1.83 -24.30 5.87
C ALA A 57 3.30 -23.93 6.12
N LYS A 58 4.16 -24.30 5.18
CA LYS A 58 5.61 -24.05 5.26
C LYS A 58 5.91 -22.57 5.41
N VAL A 59 6.79 -22.21 6.32
CA VAL A 59 7.32 -20.86 6.49
C VAL A 59 8.37 -20.60 5.40
N ILE A 60 8.19 -19.49 4.65
CA ILE A 60 9.09 -19.08 3.56
C ILE A 60 9.88 -17.80 3.87
N ALA A 61 9.41 -17.00 4.82
CA ALA A 61 10.12 -15.83 5.35
C ALA A 61 9.59 -15.47 6.75
N THR A 62 10.27 -14.53 7.41
CA THR A 62 9.83 -13.96 8.70
C THR A 62 10.02 -12.46 8.65
N TYR A 63 8.98 -11.70 8.98
CA TYR A 63 8.96 -10.26 8.98
C TYR A 63 9.04 -9.69 10.39
N ALA A 64 9.94 -8.75 10.61
CA ALA A 64 10.04 -8.03 11.89
C ALA A 64 8.81 -7.14 12.15
N PRO A 65 8.49 -6.80 13.41
CA PRO A 65 7.52 -5.75 13.73
C PRO A 65 7.84 -4.46 12.98
N GLY A 66 6.81 -3.76 12.49
CA GLY A 66 6.96 -2.53 11.70
C GLY A 66 7.25 -2.75 10.21
N THR A 67 7.46 -4.01 9.75
CA THR A 67 7.62 -4.27 8.32
C THR A 67 6.36 -3.87 7.56
N LEU A 68 6.54 -3.12 6.46
CA LEU A 68 5.45 -2.73 5.56
C LEU A 68 5.24 -3.80 4.49
N LEU A 69 3.97 -4.18 4.29
CA LEU A 69 3.56 -5.21 3.36
C LEU A 69 2.48 -4.66 2.42
N ASP A 70 2.52 -5.03 1.16
CA ASP A 70 1.42 -4.78 0.21
C ASP A 70 0.22 -5.68 0.58
N ASN A 71 -0.98 -5.12 0.56
CA ASN A 71 -2.23 -5.86 0.74
C ASN A 71 -2.69 -6.42 -0.62
N LEU A 72 -2.59 -7.73 -0.78
CA LEU A 72 -3.01 -8.47 -1.97
C LEU A 72 -4.35 -9.21 -1.75
N GLY A 73 -5.05 -8.86 -0.67
CA GLY A 73 -6.35 -9.41 -0.28
C GLY A 73 -6.28 -10.35 0.90
N CYS A 74 -7.36 -10.41 1.67
CA CYS A 74 -7.48 -11.30 2.81
C CYS A 74 -8.64 -12.29 2.60
N ARG A 75 -8.56 -13.46 3.27
CA ARG A 75 -9.62 -14.47 3.22
C ARG A 75 -9.72 -15.25 4.50
N ARG A 76 -10.90 -15.82 4.74
CA ARG A 76 -11.11 -16.78 5.81
C ARG A 76 -10.60 -18.15 5.40
N ALA A 77 -9.87 -18.80 6.29
CA ALA A 77 -9.45 -20.20 6.22
C ALA A 77 -9.97 -20.95 7.45
N GLU A 78 -9.68 -22.25 7.57
CA GLU A 78 -10.15 -23.08 8.68
C GLU A 78 -9.67 -22.59 10.04
N ASP A 79 -8.43 -22.10 10.10
CA ASP A 79 -7.73 -21.69 11.33
C ASP A 79 -7.64 -20.17 11.53
N GLY A 80 -8.45 -19.39 10.79
CA GLY A 80 -8.52 -17.95 10.98
C GLY A 80 -8.61 -17.13 9.69
N VAL A 81 -8.36 -15.83 9.80
CA VAL A 81 -8.27 -14.91 8.65
C VAL A 81 -6.81 -14.74 8.25
N TRP A 82 -6.52 -14.93 6.98
CA TRP A 82 -5.19 -14.85 6.38
C TRP A 82 -5.16 -13.83 5.26
N CYS A 83 -4.10 -13.03 5.21
CA CYS A 83 -3.87 -12.04 4.16
C CYS A 83 -2.73 -12.50 3.26
N ASP A 84 -2.95 -12.45 1.96
CA ASP A 84 -1.95 -12.56 0.92
C ASP A 84 -1.16 -11.26 0.88
N VAL A 85 0.14 -11.34 1.00
CA VAL A 85 1.00 -10.18 1.13
C VAL A 85 2.34 -10.35 0.44
N GLN A 86 2.97 -9.23 0.14
CA GLN A 86 4.36 -9.14 -0.27
C GLN A 86 5.01 -7.96 0.45
N GLN A 87 6.29 -8.04 0.80
CA GLN A 87 6.97 -6.89 1.40
C GLN A 87 6.96 -5.71 0.45
N LEU A 88 6.69 -4.51 0.96
CA LEU A 88 6.77 -3.28 0.18
C LEU A 88 8.18 -3.13 -0.39
N GLY A 89 8.29 -2.98 -1.72
CA GLY A 89 9.57 -2.95 -2.41
C GLY A 89 10.07 -4.30 -2.92
N GLY A 90 9.33 -5.39 -2.68
CA GLY A 90 9.63 -6.72 -3.24
C GLY A 90 9.98 -7.78 -2.20
N GLY A 91 10.24 -8.99 -2.66
CA GLY A 91 10.49 -10.15 -1.84
C GLY A 91 9.49 -11.29 -2.11
N PRO A 92 9.49 -12.37 -1.31
CA PRO A 92 8.56 -13.46 -1.50
C PRO A 92 7.12 -13.02 -1.19
N ARG A 93 6.17 -13.52 -1.99
CA ARG A 93 4.73 -13.42 -1.76
C ARG A 93 4.23 -14.63 -0.99
N GLY A 94 3.28 -14.44 -0.08
CA GLY A 94 2.67 -15.52 0.68
C GLY A 94 1.62 -15.02 1.66
N TYR A 95 1.32 -15.82 2.66
CA TYR A 95 0.22 -15.58 3.58
C TYR A 95 0.71 -15.32 5.00
N VAL A 96 0.07 -14.34 5.65
CA VAL A 96 0.26 -14.03 7.08
C VAL A 96 -1.10 -13.99 7.79
N ALA A 97 -1.12 -14.28 9.08
CA ALA A 97 -2.35 -14.20 9.87
C ALA A 97 -2.75 -12.73 10.08
N ALA A 98 -4.00 -12.39 9.72
CA ALA A 98 -4.52 -11.02 9.71
C ALA A 98 -4.47 -10.32 11.08
N GLN A 99 -4.57 -11.08 12.18
CA GLN A 99 -4.53 -10.54 13.55
C GLN A 99 -3.22 -9.81 13.91
N TYR A 100 -2.15 -10.02 13.13
CA TYR A 100 -0.86 -9.38 13.31
C TYR A 100 -0.63 -8.23 12.33
N LEU A 101 -1.68 -7.74 11.70
CA LEU A 101 -1.64 -6.66 10.73
C LEU A 101 -2.50 -5.50 11.21
N LYS A 102 -2.02 -4.30 10.98
CA LYS A 102 -2.82 -3.06 11.04
C LYS A 102 -2.59 -2.27 9.75
N PRO A 103 -3.55 -1.41 9.32
CA PRO A 103 -3.31 -0.50 8.21
C PRO A 103 -2.06 0.34 8.44
N ALA A 104 -1.14 0.35 7.48
CA ALA A 104 0.08 1.14 7.56
C ALA A 104 -0.26 2.64 7.42
N ILE A 105 0.39 3.46 8.25
CA ILE A 105 0.22 4.91 8.19
C ILE A 105 1.16 5.48 7.13
N SER A 106 0.58 6.17 6.16
CA SER A 106 1.29 6.87 5.10
C SER A 106 1.92 8.19 5.59
N PRO A 107 2.84 8.81 4.82
CA PRO A 107 3.48 10.06 5.20
C PRO A 107 2.53 11.22 5.51
N ASN A 108 1.29 11.19 5.01
CA ASN A 108 0.25 12.17 5.32
C ASN A 108 -0.47 11.93 6.66
N GLY A 109 -0.06 10.95 7.45
CA GLY A 109 -0.63 10.63 8.77
C GLY A 109 -1.87 9.74 8.76
N ALA A 110 -2.31 9.23 7.59
CA ALA A 110 -3.46 8.34 7.45
C ALA A 110 -3.13 7.13 6.56
N PRO A 111 -3.83 5.99 6.69
CA PRO A 111 -3.67 4.88 5.76
C PRO A 111 -4.06 5.27 4.33
N ALA A 112 -3.28 4.80 3.35
CA ALA A 112 -3.69 4.86 1.95
C ALA A 112 -4.76 3.80 1.68
N MET A 113 -5.94 4.23 1.26
CA MET A 113 -7.11 3.37 1.04
C MET A 113 -7.47 3.30 -0.44
N GLY A 114 -8.14 2.22 -0.82
CA GLY A 114 -8.65 2.04 -2.18
C GLY A 114 -7.56 1.76 -3.23
N PRO A 115 -7.91 1.60 -4.52
CA PRO A 115 -6.97 1.30 -5.58
C PRO A 115 -6.01 2.45 -5.88
N ASP A 116 -4.82 2.13 -6.40
CA ASP A 116 -3.87 3.10 -6.94
C ASP A 116 -4.11 3.27 -8.44
N ASP A 117 -4.71 4.37 -8.84
CA ASP A 117 -4.98 4.73 -10.23
C ASP A 117 -3.95 5.72 -10.82
N SER A 118 -2.90 6.07 -10.08
CA SER A 118 -1.93 7.09 -10.46
C SER A 118 -1.26 6.80 -11.81
N ALA A 119 -0.90 5.55 -12.06
CA ALA A 119 -0.26 5.17 -13.31
C ALA A 119 -1.21 5.27 -14.52
N LEU A 120 -2.48 4.87 -14.33
CA LEU A 120 -3.52 4.98 -15.37
C LEU A 120 -3.76 6.46 -15.72
N ARG A 121 -3.97 7.31 -14.72
CA ARG A 121 -4.19 8.76 -14.89
C ARG A 121 -2.99 9.42 -15.56
N ALA A 122 -1.78 9.09 -15.11
CA ALA A 122 -0.54 9.60 -15.70
C ALA A 122 -0.40 9.21 -17.18
N GLY A 123 -0.74 7.97 -17.53
CA GLY A 123 -0.75 7.49 -18.92
C GLY A 123 -1.75 8.23 -19.81
N GLN A 124 -2.84 8.71 -19.24
CA GLN A 124 -3.86 9.54 -19.91
C GLN A 124 -3.50 11.04 -19.95
N GLY A 125 -2.41 11.44 -19.28
CA GLY A 125 -2.02 12.84 -19.14
C GLY A 125 -2.86 13.63 -18.13
N ASP A 126 -3.67 12.93 -17.31
CA ASP A 126 -4.45 13.50 -16.22
C ASP A 126 -3.55 13.68 -14.98
N PHE A 127 -2.97 14.89 -14.88
CA PHE A 127 -2.02 15.25 -13.84
C PHE A 127 -2.61 16.27 -12.87
N ASP A 128 -2.37 16.02 -11.57
CA ASP A 128 -2.75 16.93 -10.49
C ASP A 128 -1.86 18.17 -10.42
N ALA A 129 -0.60 18.03 -10.85
CA ALA A 129 0.34 19.15 -10.92
C ALA A 129 1.36 18.95 -12.06
N ARG A 130 1.93 20.07 -12.51
CA ARG A 130 2.99 20.13 -13.51
C ARG A 130 4.04 21.12 -13.05
N GLY A 131 5.28 20.95 -13.51
CA GLY A 131 6.37 21.82 -13.16
C GLY A 131 7.67 21.39 -13.83
N GLN A 132 8.80 21.80 -13.25
CA GLN A 132 10.12 21.44 -13.71
C GLN A 132 10.93 20.88 -12.55
N ILE A 133 11.79 19.90 -12.86
CA ILE A 133 12.73 19.28 -11.92
C ILE A 133 14.12 19.19 -12.56
N PRO A 134 15.19 19.19 -11.75
CA PRO A 134 16.52 18.88 -12.25
C PRO A 134 16.60 17.46 -12.79
N CYS A 135 17.19 17.30 -13.97
CA CYS A 135 17.32 16.01 -14.65
C CYS A 135 18.60 15.94 -15.50
N ALA A 136 19.06 14.72 -15.74
CA ALA A 136 20.07 14.44 -16.77
C ALA A 136 19.76 13.11 -17.43
N GLN A 137 19.88 13.04 -18.74
CA GLN A 137 19.49 11.90 -19.55
C GLN A 137 20.63 10.92 -19.80
N TYR A 138 21.85 11.40 -19.80
CA TYR A 138 23.04 10.60 -20.11
C TYR A 138 24.07 10.65 -18.97
N ALA A 139 24.88 9.61 -18.90
CA ALA A 139 25.99 9.55 -17.95
C ALA A 139 26.96 10.74 -18.17
N GLY A 140 27.32 11.42 -17.07
CA GLY A 140 28.21 12.58 -17.12
C GLY A 140 27.59 13.88 -17.63
N GLN A 141 26.35 13.86 -18.10
CA GLN A 141 25.66 15.09 -18.51
C GLN A 141 25.42 15.99 -17.29
N PRO A 142 25.66 17.31 -17.38
CA PRO A 142 25.21 18.25 -16.34
C PRO A 142 23.70 18.18 -16.14
N MET A 143 23.23 18.45 -14.91
CA MET A 143 21.80 18.56 -14.65
C MET A 143 21.23 19.76 -15.43
N SER A 144 20.07 19.54 -16.03
CA SER A 144 19.25 20.53 -16.73
C SER A 144 17.86 20.57 -16.13
N GLN A 145 16.90 21.23 -16.77
CA GLN A 145 15.50 21.20 -16.33
C GLN A 145 14.69 20.31 -17.28
N CYS A 146 13.91 19.42 -16.68
CA CYS A 146 12.92 18.61 -17.38
C CYS A 146 11.51 18.97 -16.91
N ASP A 147 10.56 19.01 -17.81
CA ASP A 147 9.16 19.17 -17.45
C ASP A 147 8.66 17.89 -16.78
N PHE A 148 7.79 18.01 -15.77
CA PHE A 148 7.09 16.87 -15.22
C PHE A 148 5.59 17.09 -15.11
N GLY A 149 4.84 15.98 -15.10
CA GLY A 149 3.47 15.88 -14.64
C GLY A 149 3.37 14.81 -13.55
N VAL A 150 2.58 15.04 -12.52
CA VAL A 150 2.34 14.06 -11.45
C VAL A 150 0.86 13.76 -11.30
N ALA A 151 0.51 12.48 -11.30
CA ALA A 151 -0.81 11.97 -10.89
C ALA A 151 -0.66 11.32 -9.51
N ARG A 152 -1.48 11.72 -8.54
CA ARG A 152 -1.44 11.27 -7.14
C ARG A 152 -2.69 10.48 -6.78
N ALA A 153 -2.50 9.33 -6.16
CA ALA A 153 -3.60 8.52 -5.61
C ALA A 153 -3.73 8.63 -4.09
N GLY A 154 -3.05 9.60 -3.46
CA GLY A 154 -3.04 9.80 -2.01
C GLY A 154 -2.07 8.88 -1.27
N GLY A 155 -1.73 9.24 -0.01
CA GLY A 155 -0.86 8.45 0.85
C GLY A 155 0.57 8.26 0.33
N GLY A 156 1.07 9.17 -0.54
CA GLY A 156 2.39 9.06 -1.16
C GLY A 156 2.45 8.05 -2.31
N TYR A 157 1.29 7.63 -2.82
CA TYR A 157 1.16 6.90 -4.08
C TYR A 157 1.02 7.91 -5.22
N ALA A 158 1.96 7.89 -6.15
CA ALA A 158 2.00 8.81 -7.27
C ALA A 158 2.80 8.25 -8.44
N THR A 159 2.45 8.69 -9.64
CA THR A 159 3.25 8.50 -10.86
C THR A 159 3.71 9.84 -11.36
N VAL A 160 5.03 10.03 -11.42
CA VAL A 160 5.68 11.22 -11.95
C VAL A 160 6.19 10.91 -13.35
N VAL A 161 5.65 11.60 -14.35
CA VAL A 161 6.13 11.48 -15.74
C VAL A 161 7.04 12.65 -16.04
N VAL A 162 8.33 12.37 -16.22
CA VAL A 162 9.36 13.36 -16.59
C VAL A 162 9.50 13.35 -18.10
N THR A 163 9.47 14.54 -18.72
CA THR A 163 9.70 14.74 -20.15
C THR A 163 11.06 15.40 -20.36
N HIS A 164 11.97 14.68 -20.99
CA HIS A 164 13.30 15.18 -21.35
C HIS A 164 13.23 16.24 -22.47
N PRO A 165 14.28 17.08 -22.63
CA PRO A 165 14.32 18.11 -23.69
C PRO A 165 14.16 17.56 -25.11
N ASP A 166 14.50 16.30 -25.37
CA ASP A 166 14.33 15.62 -26.65
C ASP A 166 12.93 14.99 -26.84
N GLY A 167 12.02 15.18 -25.86
CA GLY A 167 10.64 14.68 -25.88
C GLY A 167 10.45 13.26 -25.35
N ARG A 168 11.51 12.52 -25.02
CA ARG A 168 11.40 11.22 -24.37
C ARG A 168 10.82 11.36 -22.98
N LYS A 169 10.08 10.35 -22.53
CA LYS A 169 9.42 10.37 -21.25
C LYS A 169 9.90 9.21 -20.37
N ARG A 170 9.94 9.47 -19.07
CA ARG A 170 10.17 8.46 -18.03
C ARG A 170 9.09 8.58 -16.97
N ALA A 171 8.34 7.50 -16.72
CA ALA A 171 7.45 7.40 -15.57
C ALA A 171 8.23 6.83 -14.38
N ILE A 172 8.10 7.48 -13.22
CA ILE A 172 8.68 7.06 -11.94
C ILE A 172 7.52 6.83 -10.97
N PHE A 173 7.46 5.63 -10.39
CA PHE A 173 6.37 5.20 -9.51
C PHE A 173 6.77 5.37 -8.05
N PHE A 174 5.97 6.12 -7.32
CA PHE A 174 6.11 6.32 -5.88
C PHE A 174 5.06 5.50 -5.12
N ARG A 175 5.48 4.87 -4.03
CA ARG A 175 4.61 4.20 -3.07
C ARG A 175 5.02 4.62 -1.66
N MET A 176 4.05 4.99 -0.83
CA MET A 176 4.32 5.48 0.52
C MET A 176 5.36 6.62 0.55
N GLY A 177 5.38 7.47 -0.49
CA GLY A 177 6.33 8.57 -0.63
C GLY A 177 7.74 8.18 -1.05
N VAL A 178 7.99 6.91 -1.39
CA VAL A 178 9.30 6.39 -1.79
C VAL A 178 9.27 5.99 -3.26
N PRO A 179 10.29 6.36 -4.09
CA PRO A 179 10.37 5.89 -5.47
C PRO A 179 10.69 4.40 -5.48
N MET A 180 9.80 3.58 -6.05
CA MET A 180 9.87 2.12 -6.03
C MET A 180 10.15 1.49 -7.39
N GLY A 181 9.98 2.23 -8.48
CA GLY A 181 10.17 1.71 -9.83
C GLY A 181 10.09 2.80 -10.88
N ALA A 182 10.46 2.45 -12.10
CA ALA A 182 10.32 3.30 -13.27
C ALA A 182 9.81 2.45 -14.44
N ASP A 183 9.14 3.11 -15.38
CA ASP A 183 8.80 2.48 -16.66
C ASP A 183 10.09 2.34 -17.48
N THR A 184 10.57 1.11 -17.59
CA THR A 184 11.75 0.74 -18.39
C THR A 184 11.28 -0.18 -19.52
N SER A 185 11.20 0.33 -20.74
CA SER A 185 10.90 -0.49 -21.92
C SER A 185 12.05 -1.43 -22.27
N GLU A 186 11.75 -2.53 -22.99
CA GLU A 186 12.79 -3.44 -23.51
C GLU A 186 13.81 -2.71 -24.40
N ALA A 187 13.38 -1.67 -25.11
CA ALA A 187 14.25 -0.87 -25.98
C ALA A 187 15.30 -0.06 -25.24
N ASP A 188 15.02 0.31 -23.96
CA ASP A 188 15.95 1.07 -23.12
C ASP A 188 16.84 0.16 -22.25
N GLY A 189 16.66 -1.14 -22.29
CA GLY A 189 17.21 -2.10 -21.34
C GLY A 189 16.50 -2.02 -19.98
N TYR A 190 16.39 -3.13 -19.28
CA TYR A 190 15.80 -3.19 -17.96
C TYR A 190 16.75 -2.57 -16.92
N HIS A 191 16.71 -1.25 -16.79
CA HIS A 191 17.52 -0.55 -15.78
C HIS A 191 16.80 -0.55 -14.44
N GLU A 192 17.49 -1.05 -13.42
CA GLU A 192 17.04 -0.97 -12.05
C GLU A 192 16.98 0.50 -11.59
N LEU A 193 15.88 0.89 -10.95
CA LEU A 193 15.79 2.16 -10.27
C LEU A 193 16.61 2.09 -8.97
N ARG A 194 17.44 3.10 -8.75
CA ARG A 194 18.15 3.33 -7.49
C ARG A 194 17.83 4.72 -6.99
N ALA A 195 17.50 4.82 -5.71
CA ALA A 195 17.18 6.09 -5.09
C ALA A 195 17.86 6.23 -3.73
N THR A 196 18.29 7.45 -3.43
CA THR A 196 18.66 7.90 -2.09
C THR A 196 17.86 9.13 -1.74
N LYS A 197 17.75 9.43 -0.47
CA LYS A 197 17.01 10.60 0.00
C LYS A 197 17.91 11.51 0.81
N GLU A 198 17.93 12.79 0.48
CA GLU A 198 18.63 13.83 1.20
C GLU A 198 17.61 14.88 1.64
N SER A 199 17.31 14.91 2.93
CA SER A 199 16.24 15.76 3.48
C SER A 199 14.88 15.48 2.83
N ASP A 200 14.34 16.39 2.05
CA ASP A 200 13.08 16.32 1.30
C ASP A 200 13.29 16.03 -0.20
N LEU A 201 14.51 15.70 -0.62
CA LEU A 201 14.87 15.49 -2.01
C LEU A 201 15.23 14.03 -2.29
N HIS A 202 14.55 13.43 -3.25
CA HIS A 202 14.89 12.11 -3.79
C HIS A 202 15.90 12.27 -4.94
N LEU A 203 17.06 11.64 -4.77
CA LEU A 203 18.08 11.51 -5.81
C LEU A 203 17.89 10.15 -6.49
N ILE A 204 17.34 10.15 -7.71
CA ILE A 204 16.92 8.95 -8.41
C ILE A 204 17.80 8.70 -9.63
N ARG A 205 18.16 7.43 -9.84
CA ARG A 205 18.87 6.95 -11.03
C ARG A 205 18.08 5.81 -11.69
N VAL A 206 17.95 5.90 -13.01
CA VAL A 206 17.40 4.83 -13.85
C VAL A 206 18.41 4.63 -15.00
N GLY A 207 19.29 3.64 -14.87
CA GLY A 207 20.43 3.49 -15.77
C GLY A 207 21.32 4.75 -15.80
N PRO A 208 21.52 5.39 -16.97
CA PRO A 208 22.31 6.63 -17.08
C PRO A 208 21.56 7.88 -16.64
N GLU A 209 20.23 7.82 -16.56
CA GLU A 209 19.36 8.95 -16.23
C GLU A 209 19.43 9.30 -14.74
N ARG A 210 19.29 10.59 -14.43
CA ARG A 210 19.28 11.13 -13.07
C ARG A 210 18.18 12.14 -12.90
N TYR A 211 17.52 12.11 -11.73
CA TYR A 211 16.41 12.98 -11.38
C TYR A 211 16.52 13.42 -9.94
N GLU A 212 16.16 14.67 -9.67
CA GLU A 212 16.06 15.24 -8.34
C GLU A 212 14.60 15.64 -8.11
N ILE A 213 13.87 14.83 -7.31
CA ILE A 213 12.43 15.00 -7.13
C ILE A 213 12.14 15.33 -5.66
N PRO A 214 11.66 16.55 -5.36
CA PRO A 214 11.25 16.91 -3.99
C PRO A 214 10.04 16.12 -3.50
N ASP A 215 9.95 15.89 -2.19
CA ASP A 215 8.80 15.23 -1.52
C ASP A 215 7.46 15.88 -1.90
N ALA A 216 7.42 17.18 -2.08
CA ALA A 216 6.21 17.90 -2.49
C ALA A 216 5.64 17.43 -3.84
N VAL A 217 6.45 16.82 -4.71
CA VAL A 217 5.96 16.32 -6.00
C VAL A 217 5.06 15.09 -5.80
N PRO A 218 5.49 13.98 -5.17
CA PRO A 218 4.62 12.83 -4.94
C PRO A 218 3.60 13.02 -3.82
N LEU A 219 3.90 13.83 -2.78
CA LEU A 219 3.03 13.95 -1.61
C LEU A 219 1.97 15.04 -1.77
N GLY A 220 2.26 16.05 -2.55
CA GLY A 220 1.49 17.30 -2.59
C GLY A 220 1.99 18.30 -1.52
N GLY A 221 1.72 19.54 -1.70
CA GLY A 221 1.97 20.63 -0.75
C GLY A 221 0.69 21.08 -0.08
#